data_1d36bf6d7282d7d0051e9a81baf8ba4b
#
_entry.id   1d36bf6d7282d7d0051e9a81baf8ba4b
#
_cell.length_a   1.000
_cell.length_b   1.000
_cell.length_c   1.000
_cell.angle_alpha   90.00
_cell.angle_beta   90.00
_cell.angle_gamma   90.00
#
_symmetry.space_group_name_H-M   'P 1'
#
loop_
_entity.id
_entity.type
_entity.pdbx_description
1 polymer ?
#
loop_
_entity_poly.entity_id
_entity_poly.type
_entity_poly.pdbx_seq_one_letter_code
_entity_poly.pdbx_strand_id
1 'polypeptide(L)'
;MMRTLFRNPLLGAFSSKKTGVVIGIDLGTTNSCVAVMEGSTPKVIENAEGSRTTPSTIAFTNEGERLVGAAAKRQAITNSENTVFATKRLIGRRFDDPSVQNDAKNMPYKIVRHSSGDAWVQVKGKDYSPSQMGAFVLMKMKETAEAYLGKTVDRAVITVPAYFNDSQRQATKDAGKIAGLDV
;
A
#
# COMPACT_ATOMS: atom_id res chain seq x y z
N MET A 1 -29.70 -10.93 58.89
CA MET A 1 -29.33 -11.59 57.62
C MET A 1 -29.53 -10.61 56.49
N MET A 2 -28.50 -9.91 56.10
CA MET A 2 -28.53 -8.88 55.03
C MET A 2 -27.84 -9.46 53.79
N ARG A 3 -28.60 -9.68 52.70
CA ARG A 3 -28.08 -10.12 51.42
C ARG A 3 -27.66 -8.91 50.59
N THR A 4 -26.37 -8.74 50.42
CA THR A 4 -25.80 -7.71 49.55
C THR A 4 -25.86 -8.20 48.11
N LEU A 5 -26.63 -7.54 47.26
CA LEU A 5 -26.70 -7.78 45.81
C LEU A 5 -25.52 -7.05 45.15
N PHE A 6 -24.54 -7.80 44.65
CA PHE A 6 -23.52 -7.31 43.74
C PHE A 6 -24.15 -7.01 42.37
N ARG A 7 -24.29 -5.74 42.02
CA ARG A 7 -24.59 -5.30 40.67
C ARG A 7 -23.28 -5.32 39.88
N ASN A 8 -23.16 -6.23 38.91
CA ASN A 8 -22.14 -6.14 37.86
C ASN A 8 -22.48 -4.97 36.93
N PRO A 9 -21.60 -3.99 36.75
CA PRO A 9 -21.73 -3.05 35.65
C PRO A 9 -21.24 -3.71 34.38
N LEU A 10 -22.14 -4.08 33.47
CA LEU A 10 -21.85 -4.34 32.08
C LEU A 10 -21.25 -3.07 31.48
N LEU A 11 -19.93 -2.97 31.43
CA LEU A 11 -19.24 -2.02 30.58
C LEU A 11 -19.51 -2.44 29.13
N GLY A 12 -20.52 -1.87 28.53
CA GLY A 12 -20.68 -1.87 27.08
C GLY A 12 -19.47 -1.19 26.48
N ALA A 13 -18.65 -1.93 25.78
CA ALA A 13 -17.58 -1.39 24.95
C ALA A 13 -18.24 -0.51 23.88
N PHE A 14 -18.31 0.79 24.14
CA PHE A 14 -18.59 1.77 23.11
C PHE A 14 -17.44 1.71 22.11
N SER A 15 -17.66 1.05 20.98
CA SER A 15 -16.82 1.21 19.80
C SER A 15 -16.86 2.70 19.45
N SER A 16 -15.83 3.44 19.82
CA SER A 16 -15.72 4.84 19.43
C SER A 16 -15.66 4.87 17.91
N LYS A 17 -16.70 5.43 17.25
CA LYS A 17 -16.63 5.76 15.83
C LYS A 17 -15.37 6.60 15.63
N LYS A 18 -14.37 6.05 14.95
CA LYS A 18 -13.18 6.80 14.56
C LYS A 18 -13.63 7.98 13.70
N THR A 19 -13.58 9.18 14.24
CA THR A 19 -13.99 10.44 13.58
C THR A 19 -12.83 11.06 12.80
N GLY A 20 -12.07 10.26 12.06
CA GLY A 20 -10.94 10.74 11.25
C GLY A 20 -11.34 10.99 9.79
N VAL A 21 -10.49 11.72 9.06
CA VAL A 21 -10.63 11.89 7.61
C VAL A 21 -10.42 10.54 6.94
N VAL A 22 -11.25 10.23 5.95
CA VAL A 22 -11.07 9.11 5.04
C VAL A 22 -10.50 9.64 3.74
N ILE A 23 -9.40 9.07 3.27
CA ILE A 23 -8.84 9.38 1.95
C ILE A 23 -9.20 8.30 0.94
N GLY A 24 -9.33 8.68 -0.32
CA GLY A 24 -9.48 7.75 -1.44
C GLY A 24 -8.12 7.54 -2.11
N ILE A 25 -7.71 6.30 -2.31
CA ILE A 25 -6.45 5.97 -3.01
C ILE A 25 -6.76 5.08 -4.21
N ASP A 26 -6.31 5.48 -5.38
CA ASP A 26 -6.15 4.57 -6.51
C ASP A 26 -4.72 4.05 -6.52
N LEU A 27 -4.53 2.82 -6.05
CA LEU A 27 -3.24 2.13 -6.07
C LEU A 27 -3.05 1.48 -7.44
N GLY A 28 -2.54 2.22 -8.41
CA GLY A 28 -2.38 1.77 -9.79
C GLY A 28 -1.11 0.92 -10.01
N THR A 29 -1.09 0.17 -11.11
CA THR A 29 0.08 -0.63 -11.53
C THR A 29 1.27 0.26 -11.91
N THR A 30 1.01 1.37 -12.59
CA THR A 30 2.03 2.31 -13.08
C THR A 30 2.09 3.57 -12.24
N ASN A 31 0.95 4.19 -11.97
CA ASN A 31 0.82 5.41 -11.18
C ASN A 31 -0.29 5.24 -10.15
N SER A 32 -0.13 5.89 -9.02
CA SER A 32 -1.14 5.99 -7.97
C SER A 32 -1.54 7.44 -7.75
N CYS A 33 -2.74 7.65 -7.22
CA CYS A 33 -3.18 8.98 -6.81
C CYS A 33 -3.97 8.91 -5.50
N VAL A 34 -4.06 10.05 -4.82
CA VAL A 34 -4.83 10.20 -3.59
C VAL A 34 -5.78 11.38 -3.69
N ALA A 35 -6.96 11.21 -3.12
CA ALA A 35 -8.02 12.21 -3.11
C ALA A 35 -8.66 12.34 -1.73
N VAL A 36 -9.21 13.50 -1.47
CA VAL A 36 -10.01 13.81 -0.27
C VAL A 36 -11.36 14.38 -0.69
N MET A 37 -12.31 14.34 0.24
CA MET A 37 -13.56 15.06 0.08
C MET A 37 -13.43 16.49 0.60
N GLU A 38 -13.68 17.48 -0.23
CA GLU A 38 -13.91 18.88 0.15
C GLU A 38 -15.42 19.17 0.07
N GLY A 39 -16.08 19.11 1.22
CA GLY A 39 -17.55 19.09 1.26
C GLY A 39 -18.09 17.84 0.55
N SER A 40 -18.86 18.02 -0.52
CA SER A 40 -19.43 16.94 -1.35
C SER A 40 -18.60 16.62 -2.61
N THR A 41 -17.49 17.34 -2.85
CA THR A 41 -16.69 17.23 -4.09
C THR A 41 -15.40 16.47 -3.82
N PRO A 42 -15.08 15.41 -4.57
CA PRO A 42 -13.78 14.75 -4.48
C PRO A 42 -12.70 15.63 -5.15
N LYS A 43 -11.56 15.76 -4.47
CA LYS A 43 -10.41 16.51 -4.97
C LYS A 43 -9.17 15.62 -4.93
N VAL A 44 -8.55 15.43 -6.09
CA VAL A 44 -7.25 14.77 -6.20
C VAL A 44 -6.16 15.74 -5.71
N ILE A 45 -5.30 15.24 -4.80
CA ILE A 45 -4.24 16.02 -4.17
C ILE A 45 -2.99 15.98 -5.04
N GLU A 46 -2.34 17.13 -5.21
CA GLU A 46 -1.02 17.20 -5.82
C GLU A 46 0.06 16.76 -4.82
N ASN A 47 1.03 16.00 -5.31
CA ASN A 47 2.19 15.59 -4.52
C ASN A 47 3.23 16.71 -4.40
N ALA A 48 4.33 16.45 -3.70
CA ALA A 48 5.40 17.44 -3.49
C ALA A 48 6.05 17.93 -4.79
N GLU A 49 5.93 17.18 -5.88
CA GLU A 49 6.42 17.55 -7.20
C GLU A 49 5.37 18.31 -8.05
N GLY A 50 4.21 18.65 -7.47
CA GLY A 50 3.12 19.35 -8.17
C GLY A 50 2.33 18.46 -9.14
N SER A 51 2.49 17.14 -9.06
CA SER A 51 1.78 16.18 -9.90
C SER A 51 0.60 15.55 -9.16
N ARG A 52 -0.51 15.31 -9.87
CA ARG A 52 -1.69 14.63 -9.32
C ARG A 52 -1.53 13.11 -9.28
N THR A 53 -0.48 12.59 -9.87
CA THR A 53 -0.16 11.16 -9.84
C THR A 53 1.27 10.95 -9.39
N THR A 54 1.51 9.85 -8.68
CA THR A 54 2.81 9.44 -8.19
C THR A 54 3.15 8.07 -8.81
N PRO A 55 4.32 7.90 -9.43
CA PRO A 55 4.73 6.59 -9.96
C PRO A 55 4.68 5.52 -8.87
N SER A 56 4.09 4.36 -9.17
CA SER A 56 4.07 3.18 -8.29
C SER A 56 5.41 2.44 -8.37
N THR A 57 6.49 3.18 -8.14
CA THR A 57 7.88 2.74 -8.28
C THR A 57 8.61 2.90 -6.96
N ILE A 58 9.33 1.88 -6.54
CA ILE A 58 10.12 1.84 -5.31
C ILE A 58 11.57 1.53 -5.68
N ALA A 59 12.54 2.23 -5.11
CA ALA A 59 13.94 1.92 -5.29
C ALA A 59 14.67 1.87 -3.93
N PHE A 60 15.70 1.03 -3.87
CA PHE A 60 16.59 0.93 -2.72
C PHE A 60 17.98 1.37 -3.14
N THR A 61 18.48 2.43 -2.53
CA THR A 61 19.81 2.98 -2.84
C THR A 61 20.92 2.12 -2.23
N ASN A 62 22.18 2.38 -2.64
CA ASN A 62 23.32 1.68 -2.08
C ASN A 62 23.53 1.97 -0.59
N GLU A 63 23.14 3.13 -0.14
CA GLU A 63 23.17 3.58 1.25
C GLU A 63 22.04 2.96 2.10
N GLY A 64 21.13 2.18 1.47
CA GLY A 64 20.01 1.53 2.15
C GLY A 64 18.76 2.41 2.28
N GLU A 65 18.74 3.59 1.66
CA GLU A 65 17.56 4.44 1.60
C GLU A 65 16.50 3.86 0.68
N ARG A 66 15.23 4.05 1.02
CA ARG A 66 14.09 3.70 0.19
C ARG A 66 13.49 4.94 -0.46
N LEU A 67 13.51 4.97 -1.76
CA LEU A 67 12.87 6.00 -2.58
C LEU A 67 11.52 5.49 -3.09
N VAL A 68 10.52 6.38 -3.19
CA VAL A 68 9.19 6.05 -3.74
C VAL A 68 8.76 7.16 -4.69
N GLY A 69 8.09 6.79 -5.77
CA GLY A 69 7.53 7.74 -6.73
C GLY A 69 8.54 8.26 -7.75
N ALA A 70 8.49 9.56 -8.03
CA ALA A 70 9.32 10.18 -9.06
C ALA A 70 10.83 10.05 -8.78
N ALA A 71 11.25 10.14 -7.52
CA ALA A 71 12.64 9.94 -7.11
C ALA A 71 13.14 8.54 -7.45
N ALA A 72 12.33 7.51 -7.15
CA ALA A 72 12.65 6.13 -7.51
C ALA A 72 12.71 5.94 -9.04
N LYS A 73 11.77 6.52 -9.77
CA LYS A 73 11.70 6.40 -11.22
C LYS A 73 12.89 7.06 -11.93
N ARG A 74 13.36 8.22 -11.44
CA ARG A 74 14.48 8.94 -12.05
C ARG A 74 15.80 8.15 -12.06
N GLN A 75 16.05 7.33 -11.03
CA GLN A 75 17.28 6.54 -10.92
C GLN A 75 17.12 5.09 -11.45
N ALA A 76 15.95 4.73 -12.03
CA ALA A 76 15.64 3.37 -12.45
C ALA A 76 16.65 2.80 -13.50
N ILE A 77 17.15 3.63 -14.38
CA ILE A 77 18.12 3.18 -15.43
C ILE A 77 19.45 2.79 -14.80
N THR A 78 19.94 3.56 -13.83
CA THR A 78 21.24 3.34 -13.19
C THR A 78 21.20 2.33 -12.04
N ASN A 79 20.00 1.96 -11.57
CA ASN A 79 19.79 1.05 -10.44
C ASN A 79 18.60 0.11 -10.72
N SER A 80 18.55 -0.46 -11.91
CA SER A 80 17.38 -1.21 -12.38
C SER A 80 17.08 -2.46 -11.56
N GLU A 81 18.08 -3.20 -11.10
CA GLU A 81 17.92 -4.42 -10.30
C GLU A 81 17.32 -4.15 -8.89
N ASN A 82 17.49 -2.92 -8.38
CA ASN A 82 16.95 -2.51 -7.07
C ASN A 82 15.79 -1.53 -7.19
N THR A 83 15.23 -1.38 -8.40
CA THR A 83 14.07 -0.54 -8.67
C THR A 83 12.89 -1.41 -9.08
N VAL A 84 11.89 -1.42 -8.21
CA VAL A 84 10.72 -2.29 -8.29
C VAL A 84 9.49 -1.48 -8.73
N PHE A 85 8.76 -2.00 -9.70
CA PHE A 85 7.53 -1.41 -10.23
C PHE A 85 6.55 -2.50 -10.65
N ALA A 86 5.32 -2.13 -10.98
CA ALA A 86 4.27 -3.03 -11.43
C ALA A 86 3.93 -4.19 -10.45
N THR A 87 4.22 -4.05 -9.17
CA THR A 87 4.02 -5.10 -8.16
C THR A 87 2.55 -5.50 -7.97
N LYS A 88 1.62 -4.65 -8.39
CA LYS A 88 0.18 -4.98 -8.43
C LYS A 88 -0.10 -6.24 -9.26
N ARG A 89 0.74 -6.56 -10.24
CA ARG A 89 0.62 -7.77 -11.06
C ARG A 89 0.95 -9.05 -10.29
N LEU A 90 1.74 -8.94 -9.21
CA LEU A 90 2.17 -10.05 -8.37
C LEU A 90 1.27 -10.25 -7.13
N ILE A 91 0.45 -9.24 -6.79
CA ILE A 91 -0.32 -9.24 -5.56
C ILE A 91 -1.31 -10.43 -5.52
N GLY A 92 -1.27 -11.22 -4.46
CA GLY A 92 -2.11 -12.41 -4.30
C GLY A 92 -1.86 -13.52 -5.33
N ARG A 93 -0.71 -13.52 -6.04
CA ARG A 93 -0.34 -14.52 -7.05
C ARG A 93 0.65 -15.55 -6.51
N ARG A 94 0.51 -16.78 -7.02
CA ARG A 94 1.49 -17.85 -6.80
C ARG A 94 2.68 -17.67 -7.74
N PHE A 95 3.86 -18.09 -7.26
CA PHE A 95 5.08 -18.01 -8.09
C PHE A 95 4.96 -18.79 -9.39
N ASP A 96 4.30 -19.96 -9.36
CA ASP A 96 4.13 -20.84 -10.54
C ASP A 96 3.05 -20.38 -11.53
N ASP A 97 2.35 -19.28 -11.24
CA ASP A 97 1.38 -18.69 -12.16
C ASP A 97 2.08 -18.33 -13.48
N PRO A 98 1.57 -18.74 -14.66
CA PRO A 98 2.19 -18.44 -15.95
C PRO A 98 2.44 -16.94 -16.18
N SER A 99 1.55 -16.07 -15.70
CA SER A 99 1.73 -14.62 -15.78
C SER A 99 2.93 -14.15 -14.96
N VAL A 100 3.13 -14.69 -13.76
CA VAL A 100 4.27 -14.39 -12.89
C VAL A 100 5.57 -14.89 -13.49
N GLN A 101 5.58 -16.09 -14.08
CA GLN A 101 6.74 -16.65 -14.74
C GLN A 101 7.16 -15.83 -15.98
N ASN A 102 6.18 -15.28 -16.71
CA ASN A 102 6.46 -14.35 -17.79
C ASN A 102 7.06 -13.03 -17.29
N ASP A 103 6.48 -12.48 -16.22
CA ASP A 103 7.00 -11.25 -15.60
C ASP A 103 8.42 -11.47 -15.05
N ALA A 104 8.71 -12.62 -14.42
CA ALA A 104 10.04 -12.96 -13.89
C ALA A 104 11.14 -12.99 -14.96
N LYS A 105 10.79 -13.27 -16.21
CA LYS A 105 11.73 -13.26 -17.34
C LYS A 105 11.99 -11.85 -17.90
N ASN A 106 11.05 -10.93 -17.73
CA ASN A 106 11.05 -9.63 -18.39
C ASN A 106 11.35 -8.45 -17.44
N MET A 107 11.22 -8.66 -16.12
CA MET A 107 11.48 -7.60 -15.14
C MET A 107 12.99 -7.51 -14.84
N PRO A 108 13.53 -6.29 -14.64
CA PRO A 108 14.95 -6.10 -14.32
C PRO A 108 15.29 -6.51 -12.88
N TYR A 109 14.31 -6.59 -11.99
CA TYR A 109 14.45 -7.03 -10.60
C TYR A 109 14.04 -8.50 -10.45
N LYS A 110 14.50 -9.14 -9.39
CA LYS A 110 14.22 -10.57 -9.16
C LYS A 110 12.83 -10.79 -8.55
N ILE A 111 12.08 -11.71 -9.18
CA ILE A 111 10.87 -12.29 -8.61
C ILE A 111 11.24 -13.69 -8.10
N VAL A 112 10.93 -13.99 -6.85
CA VAL A 112 11.35 -15.21 -6.16
C VAL A 112 10.13 -15.95 -5.59
N ARG A 113 10.30 -17.27 -5.38
CA ARG A 113 9.31 -18.09 -4.68
C ARG A 113 9.51 -17.96 -3.17
N HIS A 114 8.52 -17.46 -2.47
CA HIS A 114 8.49 -17.52 -1.00
C HIS A 114 8.16 -18.94 -0.51
N SER A 115 8.48 -19.25 0.75
CA SER A 115 8.20 -20.57 1.36
C SER A 115 6.72 -20.97 1.34
N SER A 116 5.80 -19.99 1.35
CA SER A 116 4.35 -20.20 1.15
C SER A 116 4.00 -20.60 -0.29
N GLY A 117 4.91 -20.48 -1.24
CA GLY A 117 4.70 -20.67 -2.67
C GLY A 117 4.23 -19.43 -3.41
N ASP A 118 4.10 -18.29 -2.75
CA ASP A 118 3.68 -17.03 -3.36
C ASP A 118 4.83 -16.33 -4.09
N ALA A 119 4.48 -15.45 -5.05
CA ALA A 119 5.44 -14.61 -5.75
C ALA A 119 5.88 -13.45 -4.86
N TRP A 120 7.17 -13.35 -4.57
CA TRP A 120 7.79 -12.27 -3.83
C TRP A 120 8.84 -11.57 -4.68
N VAL A 121 9.30 -10.41 -4.25
CA VAL A 121 10.36 -9.63 -4.90
C VAL A 121 11.61 -9.64 -4.03
N GLN A 122 12.76 -9.93 -4.63
CA GLN A 122 14.04 -9.86 -3.92
C GLN A 122 14.81 -8.62 -4.34
N VAL A 123 15.19 -7.79 -3.36
CA VAL A 123 16.02 -6.61 -3.54
C VAL A 123 17.12 -6.59 -2.51
N LYS A 124 18.38 -6.43 -2.96
CA LYS A 124 19.57 -6.42 -2.08
C LYS A 124 19.63 -7.61 -1.12
N GLY A 125 19.26 -8.79 -1.61
CA GLY A 125 19.24 -10.03 -0.81
C GLY A 125 18.12 -10.14 0.22
N LYS A 126 17.18 -9.19 0.27
CA LYS A 126 15.99 -9.25 1.12
C LYS A 126 14.75 -9.52 0.29
N ASP A 127 13.88 -10.37 0.80
CA ASP A 127 12.62 -10.72 0.18
C ASP A 127 11.50 -9.84 0.72
N TYR A 128 10.67 -9.34 -0.20
CA TYR A 128 9.52 -8.49 0.10
C TYR A 128 8.27 -9.06 -0.55
N SER A 129 7.17 -9.11 0.20
CA SER A 129 5.88 -9.44 -0.39
C SER A 129 5.36 -8.30 -1.28
N PRO A 130 4.54 -8.62 -2.31
CA PRO A 130 3.85 -7.58 -3.08
C PRO A 130 3.02 -6.62 -2.22
N SER A 131 2.45 -7.10 -1.12
CA SER A 131 1.73 -6.25 -0.15
C SER A 131 2.66 -5.25 0.56
N GLN A 132 3.89 -5.65 0.91
CA GLN A 132 4.89 -4.72 1.46
C GLN A 132 5.30 -3.66 0.45
N MET A 133 5.50 -4.04 -0.82
CA MET A 133 5.79 -3.09 -1.89
C MET A 133 4.61 -2.11 -2.12
N GLY A 134 3.39 -2.63 -2.15
CA GLY A 134 2.19 -1.79 -2.19
C GLY A 134 2.09 -0.84 -1.00
N ALA A 135 2.44 -1.30 0.20
CA ALA A 135 2.43 -0.48 1.41
C ALA A 135 3.39 0.71 1.32
N PHE A 136 4.56 0.57 0.69
CA PHE A 136 5.49 1.69 0.50
C PHE A 136 4.89 2.79 -0.37
N VAL A 137 4.14 2.41 -1.41
CA VAL A 137 3.40 3.39 -2.23
C VAL A 137 2.26 4.02 -1.42
N LEU A 138 1.51 3.22 -0.65
CA LEU A 138 0.43 3.72 0.20
C LEU A 138 0.93 4.68 1.29
N MET A 139 2.10 4.42 1.88
CA MET A 139 2.74 5.35 2.82
C MET A 139 3.02 6.71 2.15
N LYS A 140 3.48 6.71 0.89
CA LYS A 140 3.69 7.95 0.13
C LYS A 140 2.37 8.68 -0.16
N MET A 141 1.30 7.95 -0.47
CA MET A 141 -0.04 8.53 -0.65
C MET A 141 -0.57 9.14 0.65
N LYS A 142 -0.38 8.43 1.77
CA LYS A 142 -0.74 8.91 3.11
C LYS A 142 0.03 10.19 3.45
N GLU A 143 1.36 10.20 3.29
CA GLU A 143 2.22 11.37 3.50
C GLU A 143 1.74 12.59 2.68
N THR A 144 1.42 12.38 1.40
CA THR A 144 0.89 13.41 0.51
C THR A 144 -0.43 13.99 1.05
N ALA A 145 -1.34 13.12 1.50
CA ALA A 145 -2.62 13.54 2.06
C ALA A 145 -2.45 14.29 3.40
N GLU A 146 -1.58 13.80 4.27
CA GLU A 146 -1.30 14.42 5.58
C GLU A 146 -0.66 15.81 5.42
N ALA A 147 0.28 15.96 4.45
CA ALA A 147 0.88 17.24 4.13
C ALA A 147 -0.16 18.25 3.62
N TYR A 148 -1.10 17.82 2.78
CA TYR A 148 -2.18 18.67 2.28
C TYR A 148 -3.18 19.06 3.37
N LEU A 149 -3.59 18.09 4.21
CA LEU A 149 -4.62 18.28 5.23
C LEU A 149 -4.11 18.94 6.51
N GLY A 150 -2.78 18.95 6.74
CA GLY A 150 -2.18 19.43 8.00
C GLY A 150 -2.51 18.57 9.22
N LYS A 151 -2.90 17.30 9.03
CA LYS A 151 -3.29 16.37 10.10
C LYS A 151 -3.04 14.92 9.70
N THR A 152 -2.95 14.04 10.70
CA THR A 152 -2.77 12.60 10.50
C THR A 152 -3.99 11.95 9.86
N VAL A 153 -3.73 10.93 9.04
CA VAL A 153 -4.74 10.12 8.35
C VAL A 153 -4.55 8.65 8.71
N ASP A 154 -5.60 8.02 9.19
CA ASP A 154 -5.59 6.61 9.62
C ASP A 154 -6.58 5.72 8.85
N ARG A 155 -7.39 6.29 7.93
CA ARG A 155 -8.41 5.56 7.18
C ARG A 155 -8.35 5.84 5.68
N ALA A 156 -8.56 4.79 4.89
CA ALA A 156 -8.57 4.91 3.44
C ALA A 156 -9.61 3.98 2.79
N VAL A 157 -10.10 4.40 1.63
CA VAL A 157 -10.70 3.50 0.64
C VAL A 157 -9.67 3.31 -0.46
N ILE A 158 -9.32 2.07 -0.76
CA ILE A 158 -8.34 1.73 -1.79
C ILE A 158 -9.05 1.01 -2.92
N THR A 159 -8.94 1.52 -4.14
CA THR A 159 -9.57 0.90 -5.30
C THR A 159 -8.81 -0.34 -5.76
N VAL A 160 -9.57 -1.33 -6.20
CA VAL A 160 -9.03 -2.54 -6.84
C VAL A 160 -9.81 -2.82 -8.13
N PRO A 161 -9.20 -3.49 -9.13
CA PRO A 161 -9.92 -3.93 -10.32
C PRO A 161 -11.10 -4.84 -9.96
N ALA A 162 -12.19 -4.74 -10.72
CA ALA A 162 -13.38 -5.57 -10.47
C ALA A 162 -13.09 -7.08 -10.57
N TYR A 163 -12.14 -7.47 -11.41
CA TYR A 163 -11.72 -8.86 -11.61
C TYR A 163 -10.79 -9.42 -10.52
N PHE A 164 -10.38 -8.61 -9.52
CA PHE A 164 -9.57 -9.10 -8.41
C PHE A 164 -10.35 -10.15 -7.61
N ASN A 165 -9.69 -11.28 -7.34
CA ASN A 165 -10.20 -12.30 -6.43
C ASN A 165 -10.02 -11.91 -4.94
N ASP A 166 -10.56 -12.73 -4.04
CA ASP A 166 -10.52 -12.43 -2.61
C ASP A 166 -9.09 -12.37 -2.05
N SER A 167 -8.17 -13.22 -2.51
CA SER A 167 -6.77 -13.19 -2.09
C SER A 167 -6.10 -11.87 -2.48
N GLN A 168 -6.35 -11.36 -3.68
CA GLN A 168 -5.81 -10.08 -4.16
C GLN A 168 -6.43 -8.89 -3.41
N ARG A 169 -7.73 -8.94 -3.10
CA ARG A 169 -8.42 -7.93 -2.28
C ARG A 169 -7.87 -7.92 -0.86
N GLN A 170 -7.68 -9.10 -0.25
CA GLN A 170 -7.11 -9.23 1.08
C GLN A 170 -5.67 -8.72 1.13
N ALA A 171 -4.83 -9.09 0.16
CA ALA A 171 -3.45 -8.62 0.07
C ALA A 171 -3.36 -7.10 -0.10
N THR A 172 -4.33 -6.46 -0.77
CA THR A 172 -4.44 -4.99 -0.84
C THR A 172 -4.82 -4.38 0.50
N LYS A 173 -5.74 -4.99 1.26
CA LYS A 173 -6.06 -4.56 2.63
C LYS A 173 -4.86 -4.71 3.56
N ASP A 174 -4.11 -5.79 3.42
CA ASP A 174 -2.88 -6.02 4.21
C ASP A 174 -1.81 -4.97 3.90
N ALA A 175 -1.66 -4.56 2.63
CA ALA A 175 -0.81 -3.44 2.27
C ALA A 175 -1.24 -2.13 2.98
N GLY A 176 -2.54 -1.85 3.04
CA GLY A 176 -3.10 -0.73 3.78
C GLY A 176 -2.75 -0.78 5.27
N LYS A 177 -2.94 -1.93 5.91
CA LYS A 177 -2.58 -2.13 7.33
C LYS A 177 -1.09 -1.91 7.59
N ILE A 178 -0.21 -2.43 6.72
CA ILE A 178 1.25 -2.22 6.81
C ILE A 178 1.59 -0.73 6.68
N ALA A 179 0.84 0.01 5.86
CA ALA A 179 0.98 1.47 5.72
C ALA A 179 0.37 2.27 6.88
N GLY A 180 -0.23 1.61 7.88
CA GLY A 180 -0.90 2.26 9.01
C GLY A 180 -2.25 2.87 8.64
N LEU A 181 -2.96 2.25 7.70
CA LEU A 181 -4.30 2.64 7.25
C LEU A 181 -5.31 1.55 7.60
N ASP A 182 -6.45 1.96 8.12
CA ASP A 182 -7.67 1.14 8.27
C ASP A 182 -8.43 1.22 6.92
N VAL A 183 -8.59 0.07 6.23
CA VAL A 183 -9.09 -0.02 4.84
C VAL A 183 -10.42 -0.77 4.78
#